data_22d2d6219d53745a0941de0239d68366
#
_entry.id   22d2d6219d53745a0941de0239d68366
#
_cell.length_a   1.000
_cell.length_b   1.000
_cell.length_c   1.000
_cell.angle_alpha   90.00
_cell.angle_beta   90.00
_cell.angle_gamma   90.00
#
_symmetry.space_group_name_H-M   'P 1'
#
loop_
_entity.id
_entity.type
_entity.pdbx_description
1 polymer ?
#
loop_
_entity_poly.entity_id
_entity_poly.type
_entity_poly.pdbx_seq_one_letter_code
_entity_poly.pdbx_strand_id
1 'polypeptide(L)'
;SVGRKQALSIAWDSRPAEEGGQKWFHLYPDEKISATDVLHWTKPSQNWNTMCAECHSMNLQKNYNIDTASFDTTWTDIDVSCESCHGPGSNHVNWAKRVPGWNSMQESLGLVLHFDERKGVFWQTDPTSGKPVRSELKVTDKEIEICARCHSRRSPISENYAHGERLMDHYLPRTLDAGMYHDDGQIEDEVYVYGSFRQSKMYQAGVTCSDCHEPHSNELKLPGNTVCLQCHETKTFSQASHHFHDTKGPGAICADCHMPAKDYMVVD
;
A
#
# COMPACT_ATOMS: atom_id res chain seq x y z
N SER A 1 20.71 3.19 -22.08
CA SER A 1 20.54 1.78 -22.48
C SER A 1 19.30 1.65 -23.37
N VAL A 2 19.34 0.68 -24.29
CA VAL A 2 18.18 0.36 -25.14
C VAL A 2 17.02 -0.14 -24.24
N GLY A 3 15.78 0.22 -24.58
CA GLY A 3 14.60 -0.20 -23.82
C GLY A 3 14.39 0.49 -22.45
N ARG A 4 15.32 1.35 -22.03
CA ARG A 4 15.17 2.12 -20.81
C ARG A 4 14.07 3.17 -20.95
N LYS A 5 13.11 3.15 -20.02
CA LYS A 5 12.02 4.12 -19.90
C LYS A 5 12.30 5.03 -18.71
N GLN A 6 12.00 6.33 -18.84
CA GLN A 6 12.24 7.32 -17.80
C GLN A 6 10.93 8.06 -17.48
N ALA A 7 10.64 8.21 -16.21
CA ALA A 7 9.59 9.11 -15.75
C ALA A 7 10.05 10.57 -15.96
N LEU A 8 9.15 11.42 -16.40
CA LEU A 8 9.39 12.85 -16.56
C LEU A 8 9.06 13.59 -15.26
N SER A 9 9.62 14.77 -15.08
CA SER A 9 9.25 15.66 -13.97
C SER A 9 7.92 16.39 -14.19
N ILE A 10 7.20 16.04 -15.25
CA ILE A 10 5.86 16.57 -15.57
C ILE A 10 4.86 15.43 -15.69
N ALA A 11 3.66 15.66 -15.21
CA ALA A 11 2.54 14.71 -15.29
C ALA A 11 1.28 15.38 -15.83
N TRP A 12 0.36 14.56 -16.33
CA TRP A 12 -0.95 15.01 -16.78
C TRP A 12 -1.98 14.71 -15.71
N ASP A 13 -2.68 15.73 -15.25
CA ASP A 13 -3.83 15.57 -14.35
C ASP A 13 -5.07 15.19 -15.17
N SER A 14 -5.49 13.94 -15.07
CA SER A 14 -6.61 13.39 -15.83
C SER A 14 -7.98 13.66 -15.19
N ARG A 15 -8.05 14.24 -14.01
CA ARG A 15 -9.31 14.60 -13.36
C ARG A 15 -10.14 15.53 -14.26
N PRO A 16 -11.47 15.61 -14.06
CA PRO A 16 -12.30 16.56 -14.79
C PRO A 16 -11.84 18.01 -14.63
N ALA A 17 -12.05 18.82 -15.66
CA ALA A 17 -11.64 20.23 -15.65
C ALA A 17 -12.33 21.05 -14.54
N GLU A 18 -13.57 20.71 -14.20
CA GLU A 18 -14.34 21.31 -13.12
C GLU A 18 -13.74 21.04 -11.74
N GLU A 19 -12.93 19.99 -11.61
CA GLU A 19 -12.17 19.66 -10.41
C GLU A 19 -10.73 20.21 -10.44
N GLY A 20 -10.42 21.05 -11.42
CA GLY A 20 -9.10 21.65 -11.62
C GLY A 20 -8.10 20.78 -12.36
N GLY A 21 -8.52 19.65 -12.92
CA GLY A 21 -7.72 18.73 -13.73
C GLY A 21 -7.58 19.14 -15.19
N GLN A 22 -7.32 18.18 -16.08
CA GLN A 22 -7.12 18.34 -17.54
C GLN A 22 -5.97 19.31 -17.86
N LYS A 23 -4.87 19.19 -17.14
CA LYS A 23 -3.70 20.07 -17.30
C LYS A 23 -2.39 19.33 -17.05
N TRP A 24 -1.33 19.84 -17.65
CA TRP A 24 0.03 19.48 -17.28
C TRP A 24 0.46 20.20 -16.00
N PHE A 25 1.17 19.51 -15.12
CA PHE A 25 1.78 20.09 -13.94
C PHE A 25 3.19 19.53 -13.73
N HIS A 26 4.02 20.26 -12.98
CA HIS A 26 5.36 19.83 -12.60
C HIS A 26 5.31 19.13 -11.23
N LEU A 27 5.96 17.98 -11.10
CA LEU A 27 5.96 17.20 -9.86
C LEU A 27 6.75 17.90 -8.73
N TYR A 28 7.68 18.76 -9.07
CA TYR A 28 8.53 19.51 -8.15
C TYR A 28 8.54 21.00 -8.54
N PRO A 29 7.42 21.72 -8.39
CA PRO A 29 7.29 23.08 -8.93
C PRO A 29 8.21 24.10 -8.24
N ASP A 30 8.52 23.86 -6.97
CA ASP A 30 9.32 24.78 -6.14
C ASP A 30 10.80 24.37 -6.05
N GLU A 31 11.18 23.27 -6.71
CA GLU A 31 12.53 22.74 -6.69
C GLU A 31 13.27 23.00 -8.00
N LYS A 32 14.50 23.48 -7.89
CA LYS A 32 15.38 23.68 -9.05
C LYS A 32 16.23 22.43 -9.29
N ILE A 33 15.64 21.42 -9.95
CA ILE A 33 16.32 20.16 -10.26
C ILE A 33 17.30 20.34 -11.43
N SER A 34 18.60 20.33 -11.12
CA SER A 34 19.67 20.42 -12.11
C SER A 34 20.00 19.05 -12.72
N ALA A 35 20.74 19.02 -13.82
CA ALA A 35 21.17 17.78 -14.47
C ALA A 35 22.05 16.86 -13.58
N THR A 36 22.60 17.38 -12.50
CA THR A 36 23.39 16.61 -11.52
C THR A 36 22.55 16.09 -10.36
N ASP A 37 21.34 16.59 -10.19
CA ASP A 37 20.43 16.20 -9.13
C ASP A 37 19.98 14.73 -9.28
N VAL A 38 19.78 14.05 -8.15
CA VAL A 38 19.30 12.66 -8.11
C VAL A 38 17.86 12.53 -8.65
N LEU A 39 17.05 13.57 -8.51
CA LEU A 39 15.67 13.63 -8.99
C LEU A 39 15.56 14.05 -10.46
N HIS A 40 16.71 14.37 -11.13
CA HIS A 40 16.64 14.72 -12.54
C HIS A 40 16.15 13.54 -13.38
N TRP A 41 15.25 13.81 -14.33
CA TRP A 41 14.56 12.77 -15.11
C TRP A 41 15.46 11.76 -15.81
N THR A 42 16.74 12.07 -16.04
CA THR A 42 17.72 11.13 -16.64
C THR A 42 18.38 10.21 -15.63
N LYS A 43 18.15 10.38 -14.34
CA LYS A 43 18.82 9.63 -13.26
C LYS A 43 18.16 8.28 -12.99
N PRO A 44 18.84 7.37 -12.30
CA PRO A 44 18.32 6.04 -11.98
C PRO A 44 17.01 6.04 -11.18
N SER A 45 16.82 6.99 -10.26
CA SER A 45 15.60 7.15 -9.47
C SER A 45 14.35 7.40 -10.32
N GLN A 46 14.50 7.92 -11.55
CA GLN A 46 13.42 8.14 -12.50
C GLN A 46 13.32 7.02 -13.56
N ASN A 47 14.03 5.91 -13.37
CA ASN A 47 13.92 4.77 -14.29
C ASN A 47 12.63 4.01 -14.03
N TRP A 48 11.68 4.12 -14.98
CA TRP A 48 10.38 3.48 -14.86
C TRP A 48 10.46 1.95 -14.77
N ASN A 49 11.37 1.30 -15.53
CA ASN A 49 11.50 -0.16 -15.56
C ASN A 49 11.85 -0.76 -14.18
N THR A 50 12.54 -0.01 -13.32
CA THR A 50 13.06 -0.52 -12.05
C THR A 50 12.46 0.13 -10.81
N MET A 51 11.87 1.32 -10.95
CA MET A 51 11.35 2.09 -9.82
C MET A 51 9.82 2.13 -9.78
N CYS A 52 9.17 2.43 -10.91
CA CYS A 52 7.74 2.71 -10.94
C CYS A 52 6.91 1.51 -11.39
N ALA A 53 7.41 0.77 -12.40
CA ALA A 53 6.65 -0.25 -13.11
C ALA A 53 6.09 -1.36 -12.23
N GLU A 54 6.80 -1.73 -11.17
CA GLU A 54 6.43 -2.86 -10.33
C GLU A 54 5.16 -2.59 -9.49
N CYS A 55 4.90 -1.31 -9.16
CA CYS A 55 3.68 -0.88 -8.49
C CYS A 55 2.61 -0.42 -9.47
N HIS A 56 3.00 0.06 -10.66
CA HIS A 56 2.13 0.66 -11.66
C HIS A 56 1.91 -0.20 -12.92
N SER A 57 2.19 -1.51 -12.83
CA SER A 57 1.87 -2.46 -13.89
C SER A 57 1.69 -3.87 -13.34
N MET A 58 1.06 -4.74 -14.12
CA MET A 58 0.83 -6.12 -13.73
C MET A 58 1.76 -7.08 -14.47
N ASN A 59 2.14 -8.16 -13.76
CA ASN A 59 2.98 -9.23 -14.30
C ASN A 59 4.25 -8.70 -14.97
N LEU A 60 4.89 -7.73 -14.30
CA LEU A 60 6.11 -7.10 -14.79
C LEU A 60 7.24 -8.11 -14.93
N GLN A 61 7.84 -8.14 -16.12
CA GLN A 61 9.10 -8.83 -16.39
C GLN A 61 10.11 -7.79 -16.84
N LYS A 62 11.10 -7.50 -16.02
CA LYS A 62 12.11 -6.45 -16.33
C LYS A 62 12.98 -6.83 -17.50
N ASN A 63 13.31 -8.13 -17.61
CA ASN A 63 14.14 -8.71 -18.68
C ASN A 63 15.41 -7.87 -18.94
N TYR A 64 16.08 -7.48 -17.85
CA TYR A 64 17.32 -6.72 -17.95
C TYR A 64 18.48 -7.63 -18.35
N ASN A 65 19.14 -7.31 -19.47
CA ASN A 65 20.35 -7.99 -19.91
C ASN A 65 21.57 -7.19 -19.45
N ILE A 66 22.39 -7.78 -18.58
CA ILE A 66 23.56 -7.13 -17.98
C ILE A 66 24.69 -6.95 -18.99
N ASP A 67 24.85 -7.88 -19.92
CA ASP A 67 25.96 -7.86 -20.89
C ASP A 67 25.80 -6.75 -21.92
N THR A 68 24.55 -6.47 -22.31
CA THR A 68 24.20 -5.40 -23.28
C THR A 68 23.71 -4.13 -22.60
N ALA A 69 23.54 -4.13 -21.27
CA ALA A 69 22.94 -3.06 -20.49
C ALA A 69 21.61 -2.58 -21.09
N SER A 70 20.73 -3.51 -21.47
CA SER A 70 19.47 -3.23 -22.14
C SER A 70 18.28 -3.84 -21.40
N PHE A 71 17.10 -3.24 -21.59
CA PHE A 71 15.82 -3.73 -21.08
C PHE A 71 14.96 -4.23 -22.24
N ASP A 72 14.28 -5.36 -22.01
CA ASP A 72 13.17 -5.86 -22.84
C ASP A 72 11.94 -6.07 -21.93
N THR A 73 11.58 -5.01 -21.21
CA THR A 73 10.55 -5.04 -20.18
C THR A 73 9.17 -5.25 -20.77
N THR A 74 8.48 -6.25 -20.27
CA THR A 74 7.09 -6.59 -20.63
C THR A 74 6.18 -6.56 -19.40
N TRP A 75 4.90 -6.34 -19.62
CA TRP A 75 3.84 -6.36 -18.62
C TRP A 75 2.52 -6.73 -19.30
N THR A 76 1.54 -7.17 -18.52
CA THR A 76 0.23 -7.55 -19.09
C THR A 76 -0.76 -6.40 -19.12
N ASP A 77 -0.70 -5.50 -18.15
CA ASP A 77 -1.55 -4.31 -18.10
C ASP A 77 -0.86 -3.19 -17.31
N ILE A 78 -1.32 -1.96 -17.51
CA ILE A 78 -0.91 -0.78 -16.75
C ILE A 78 -1.90 -0.58 -15.60
N ASP A 79 -1.38 -0.13 -14.46
CA ASP A 79 -2.13 0.14 -13.25
C ASP A 79 -2.44 -1.12 -12.41
N VAL A 80 -3.11 -0.93 -11.26
CA VAL A 80 -3.45 -1.98 -10.31
C VAL A 80 -4.83 -2.56 -10.63
N SER A 81 -4.91 -3.88 -10.77
CA SER A 81 -6.17 -4.58 -10.97
C SER A 81 -6.31 -5.76 -10.01
N CYS A 82 -7.40 -6.52 -10.15
CA CYS A 82 -7.69 -7.70 -9.32
C CYS A 82 -6.49 -8.67 -9.22
N GLU A 83 -5.82 -8.92 -10.33
CA GLU A 83 -4.70 -9.86 -10.41
C GLU A 83 -3.44 -9.37 -9.69
N SER A 84 -3.30 -8.07 -9.45
CA SER A 84 -2.19 -7.52 -8.65
C SER A 84 -2.17 -8.05 -7.22
N CYS A 85 -3.35 -8.29 -6.65
CA CYS A 85 -3.53 -8.79 -5.29
C CYS A 85 -3.86 -10.28 -5.24
N HIS A 86 -4.76 -10.74 -6.13
CA HIS A 86 -5.32 -12.09 -6.09
C HIS A 86 -4.59 -13.11 -6.97
N GLY A 87 -3.64 -12.67 -7.80
CA GLY A 87 -2.98 -13.49 -8.80
C GLY A 87 -3.86 -13.77 -10.02
N PRO A 88 -3.41 -14.61 -10.97
CA PRO A 88 -4.13 -14.91 -12.21
C PRO A 88 -5.57 -15.36 -12.00
N GLY A 89 -6.53 -14.64 -12.61
CA GLY A 89 -7.97 -14.77 -12.35
C GLY A 89 -8.71 -15.82 -13.19
N SER A 90 -8.06 -16.57 -14.08
CA SER A 90 -8.72 -17.51 -14.99
C SER A 90 -9.57 -18.58 -14.26
N ASN A 91 -9.07 -19.12 -13.17
CA ASN A 91 -9.80 -20.10 -12.35
C ASN A 91 -10.97 -19.43 -11.61
N HIS A 92 -10.84 -18.20 -11.16
CA HIS A 92 -11.93 -17.44 -10.57
C HIS A 92 -13.07 -17.21 -11.59
N VAL A 93 -12.73 -16.86 -12.83
CA VAL A 93 -13.71 -16.72 -13.92
C VAL A 93 -14.42 -18.05 -14.19
N ASN A 94 -13.69 -19.17 -14.20
CA ASN A 94 -14.28 -20.50 -14.36
C ASN A 94 -15.20 -20.87 -13.20
N TRP A 95 -14.80 -20.56 -11.98
CA TRP A 95 -15.63 -20.72 -10.79
C TRP A 95 -16.92 -19.89 -10.87
N ALA A 96 -16.82 -18.61 -11.20
CA ALA A 96 -17.95 -17.69 -11.31
C ALA A 96 -18.94 -18.11 -12.41
N LYS A 97 -18.42 -18.59 -13.54
CA LYS A 97 -19.23 -19.13 -14.65
C LYS A 97 -19.75 -20.55 -14.43
N ARG A 98 -19.40 -21.18 -13.29
CA ARG A 98 -19.76 -22.57 -12.97
C ARG A 98 -19.35 -23.58 -14.06
N VAL A 99 -18.16 -23.39 -14.63
CA VAL A 99 -17.58 -24.34 -15.58
C VAL A 99 -17.41 -25.70 -14.88
N PRO A 100 -17.62 -26.85 -15.55
CA PRO A 100 -17.49 -28.17 -14.94
C PRO A 100 -16.21 -28.29 -14.09
N GLY A 101 -16.34 -28.71 -12.84
CA GLY A 101 -15.25 -28.74 -11.85
C GLY A 101 -15.20 -27.54 -10.89
N TRP A 102 -16.05 -26.51 -11.07
CA TRP A 102 -16.07 -25.31 -10.23
C TRP A 102 -16.24 -25.59 -8.72
N ASN A 103 -16.90 -26.68 -8.36
CA ASN A 103 -17.15 -27.07 -6.96
C ASN A 103 -15.86 -27.31 -6.17
N SER A 104 -14.79 -27.78 -6.83
CA SER A 104 -13.49 -28.00 -6.18
C SER A 104 -12.77 -26.68 -5.81
N MET A 105 -13.22 -25.56 -6.37
CA MET A 105 -12.67 -24.24 -6.14
C MET A 105 -13.53 -23.39 -5.18
N GLN A 106 -14.53 -23.97 -4.54
CA GLN A 106 -15.53 -23.23 -3.75
C GLN A 106 -14.90 -22.48 -2.56
N GLU A 107 -13.91 -23.07 -1.90
CA GLU A 107 -13.28 -22.48 -0.73
C GLU A 107 -12.42 -21.25 -1.09
N SER A 108 -11.62 -21.36 -2.14
CA SER A 108 -10.77 -20.27 -2.64
C SER A 108 -11.48 -19.34 -3.62
N LEU A 109 -12.71 -19.64 -4.02
CA LEU A 109 -13.43 -18.97 -5.11
C LEU A 109 -12.66 -19.01 -6.45
N GLY A 110 -11.73 -19.97 -6.61
CA GLY A 110 -10.81 -20.06 -7.74
C GLY A 110 -9.70 -18.99 -7.77
N LEU A 111 -9.54 -18.20 -6.73
CA LEU A 111 -8.45 -17.23 -6.59
C LEU A 111 -7.14 -17.95 -6.19
N VAL A 112 -6.01 -17.46 -6.69
CA VAL A 112 -4.69 -17.95 -6.28
C VAL A 112 -4.41 -17.52 -4.85
N LEU A 113 -4.71 -16.25 -4.53
CA LEU A 113 -4.64 -15.72 -3.17
C LEU A 113 -6.02 -15.23 -2.74
N HIS A 114 -6.59 -15.92 -1.77
CA HIS A 114 -7.86 -15.58 -1.14
C HIS A 114 -7.61 -15.04 0.27
N PHE A 115 -8.10 -13.83 0.53
CA PHE A 115 -7.95 -13.17 1.84
C PHE A 115 -9.08 -13.59 2.75
N ASP A 116 -8.77 -14.38 3.75
CA ASP A 116 -9.70 -14.96 4.73
C ASP A 116 -9.38 -14.58 6.18
N GLU A 117 -8.37 -13.73 6.39
CA GLU A 117 -7.84 -13.36 7.71
C GLU A 117 -8.86 -12.66 8.61
N ARG A 118 -9.91 -12.07 8.01
CA ARG A 118 -11.03 -11.43 8.74
C ARG A 118 -12.31 -12.25 8.75
N LYS A 119 -12.33 -13.43 8.15
CA LYS A 119 -13.55 -14.25 8.05
C LYS A 119 -14.01 -14.72 9.43
N GLY A 120 -15.17 -14.24 9.87
CA GLY A 120 -15.74 -14.56 11.18
C GLY A 120 -15.07 -13.85 12.36
N VAL A 121 -14.09 -12.99 12.11
CA VAL A 121 -13.35 -12.25 13.14
C VAL A 121 -14.06 -10.95 13.49
N PHE A 122 -14.11 -10.67 14.78
CA PHE A 122 -14.58 -9.39 15.34
C PHE A 122 -13.65 -8.90 16.45
N TRP A 123 -13.77 -7.63 16.77
CA TRP A 123 -13.03 -7.00 17.85
C TRP A 123 -13.97 -6.79 19.05
N GLN A 124 -13.48 -7.01 20.25
CA GLN A 124 -14.21 -6.79 21.49
C GLN A 124 -13.32 -6.13 22.52
N THR A 125 -13.90 -5.33 23.40
CA THR A 125 -13.15 -4.73 24.52
C THR A 125 -12.95 -5.77 25.62
N ASP A 126 -11.70 -6.04 25.97
CA ASP A 126 -11.36 -6.83 27.15
C ASP A 126 -11.80 -6.09 28.41
N PRO A 127 -12.68 -6.67 29.24
CA PRO A 127 -13.24 -5.98 30.39
C PRO A 127 -12.21 -5.68 31.49
N THR A 128 -11.08 -6.39 31.49
CA THR A 128 -10.04 -6.22 32.50
C THR A 128 -9.06 -5.11 32.14
N SER A 129 -8.61 -5.09 30.89
CA SER A 129 -7.60 -4.14 30.39
C SER A 129 -8.20 -2.91 29.71
N GLY A 130 -9.48 -2.95 29.30
CA GLY A 130 -10.13 -1.91 28.50
C GLY A 130 -9.59 -1.81 27.06
N LYS A 131 -8.76 -2.77 26.62
CA LYS A 131 -8.14 -2.76 25.30
C LYS A 131 -8.96 -3.58 24.31
N PRO A 132 -8.95 -3.21 23.03
CA PRO A 132 -9.54 -4.04 21.97
C PRO A 132 -8.73 -5.33 21.82
N VAL A 133 -9.44 -6.45 21.76
CA VAL A 133 -8.87 -7.80 21.56
C VAL A 133 -9.59 -8.43 20.38
N ARG A 134 -8.82 -9.07 19.53
CA ARG A 134 -9.33 -9.84 18.38
C ARG A 134 -9.94 -11.15 18.87
N SER A 135 -11.10 -11.53 18.34
CA SER A 135 -11.81 -12.77 18.74
C SER A 135 -11.02 -14.04 18.47
N GLU A 136 -10.17 -14.03 17.46
CA GLU A 136 -9.29 -15.14 17.08
C GLU A 136 -7.89 -14.63 16.78
N LEU A 137 -6.87 -15.44 17.07
CA LEU A 137 -5.48 -15.08 16.75
C LEU A 137 -5.29 -15.02 15.22
N LYS A 138 -4.60 -13.99 14.76
CA LYS A 138 -4.16 -13.91 13.38
C LYS A 138 -3.02 -14.91 13.16
N VAL A 139 -3.19 -15.82 12.22
CA VAL A 139 -2.24 -16.92 11.94
C VAL A 139 -1.46 -16.72 10.65
N THR A 140 -1.86 -15.78 9.82
CA THR A 140 -1.17 -15.45 8.55
C THR A 140 -1.05 -13.95 8.38
N ASP A 141 -0.16 -13.53 7.49
CA ASP A 141 0.06 -12.13 7.08
C ASP A 141 -0.17 -11.94 5.58
N LYS A 142 -0.97 -12.81 4.93
CA LYS A 142 -1.19 -12.80 3.47
C LYS A 142 -1.55 -11.42 2.94
N GLU A 143 -2.50 -10.76 3.60
CA GLU A 143 -2.98 -9.44 3.20
C GLU A 143 -1.88 -8.38 3.33
N ILE A 144 -1.18 -8.36 4.46
CA ILE A 144 -0.10 -7.40 4.70
C ILE A 144 1.05 -7.62 3.73
N GLU A 145 1.43 -8.88 3.47
CA GLU A 145 2.52 -9.25 2.58
C GLU A 145 2.22 -8.83 1.12
N ILE A 146 1.00 -9.01 0.64
CA ILE A 146 0.64 -8.59 -0.72
C ILE A 146 0.53 -7.07 -0.84
N CYS A 147 -0.05 -6.38 0.14
CA CYS A 147 -0.13 -4.92 0.14
C CYS A 147 1.26 -4.28 0.16
N ALA A 148 2.17 -4.86 0.91
CA ALA A 148 3.55 -4.38 1.04
C ALA A 148 4.34 -4.44 -0.27
N ARG A 149 3.92 -5.20 -1.28
CA ARG A 149 4.56 -5.18 -2.60
C ARG A 149 4.58 -3.78 -3.23
N CYS A 150 3.55 -2.99 -2.95
CA CYS A 150 3.45 -1.60 -3.43
C CYS A 150 3.58 -0.59 -2.26
N HIS A 151 3.07 -0.93 -1.08
CA HIS A 151 3.05 -0.04 0.08
C HIS A 151 4.27 -0.20 1.01
N SER A 152 5.45 -0.52 0.45
CA SER A 152 6.74 -0.49 1.15
C SER A 152 7.84 0.08 0.25
N ARG A 153 8.76 0.86 0.83
CA ARG A 153 10.01 1.20 0.16
C ARG A 153 10.94 -0.01 0.27
N ARG A 154 11.27 -0.61 -0.85
CA ARG A 154 11.97 -1.88 -0.91
C ARG A 154 12.83 -2.02 -2.15
N SER A 155 13.76 -2.95 -2.13
CA SER A 155 14.54 -3.36 -3.29
C SER A 155 14.22 -4.83 -3.62
N PRO A 156 13.99 -5.21 -4.88
CA PRO A 156 13.81 -6.60 -5.24
C PRO A 156 15.15 -7.34 -5.11
N ILE A 157 15.10 -8.56 -4.53
CA ILE A 157 16.23 -9.50 -4.43
C ILE A 157 15.96 -10.76 -5.27
N SER A 158 14.72 -10.96 -5.70
CA SER A 158 14.29 -12.02 -6.62
C SER A 158 13.21 -11.47 -7.56
N GLU A 159 13.23 -11.88 -8.83
CA GLU A 159 12.24 -11.42 -9.83
C GLU A 159 11.02 -12.35 -9.97
N ASN A 160 11.03 -13.52 -9.31
CA ASN A 160 10.01 -14.56 -9.50
C ASN A 160 9.03 -14.63 -8.32
N TYR A 161 8.47 -13.51 -7.88
CA TYR A 161 7.46 -13.51 -6.83
C TYR A 161 6.17 -14.18 -7.31
N ALA A 162 5.71 -15.19 -6.58
CA ALA A 162 4.38 -15.77 -6.75
C ALA A 162 3.42 -15.28 -5.65
N HIS A 163 2.16 -15.07 -6.01
CA HIS A 163 1.16 -14.56 -5.08
C HIS A 163 0.97 -15.51 -3.88
N GLY A 164 1.11 -14.98 -2.68
CA GLY A 164 1.05 -15.73 -1.42
C GLY A 164 2.40 -16.08 -0.81
N GLU A 165 3.50 -15.84 -1.50
CA GLU A 165 4.84 -15.95 -0.94
C GLU A 165 5.14 -14.79 0.01
N ARG A 166 6.12 -14.99 0.89
CA ARG A 166 6.52 -13.95 1.83
C ARG A 166 7.23 -12.81 1.12
N LEU A 167 6.91 -11.58 1.47
CA LEU A 167 7.55 -10.39 0.91
C LEU A 167 9.08 -10.46 1.01
N MET A 168 9.60 -10.80 2.18
CA MET A 168 11.04 -10.76 2.47
C MET A 168 11.84 -11.89 1.82
N ASP A 169 11.21 -12.87 1.20
CA ASP A 169 11.87 -13.87 0.37
C ASP A 169 12.23 -13.31 -1.03
N HIS A 170 11.57 -12.23 -1.42
CA HIS A 170 11.71 -11.61 -2.75
C HIS A 170 12.13 -10.14 -2.71
N TYR A 171 11.92 -9.46 -1.58
CA TYR A 171 12.19 -8.04 -1.43
C TYR A 171 12.92 -7.75 -0.12
N LEU A 172 13.77 -6.75 -0.14
CA LEU A 172 14.42 -6.18 1.02
C LEU A 172 13.75 -4.83 1.35
N PRO A 173 12.79 -4.78 2.29
CA PRO A 173 12.20 -3.52 2.75
C PRO A 173 13.25 -2.67 3.46
N ARG A 174 13.08 -1.33 3.40
CA ARG A 174 13.90 -0.41 4.20
C ARG A 174 13.62 -0.65 5.69
N THR A 175 14.70 -0.66 6.45
CA THR A 175 14.67 -0.69 7.91
C THR A 175 14.47 0.73 8.46
N LEU A 176 14.48 0.86 9.78
CA LEU A 176 14.40 2.14 10.50
C LEU A 176 15.70 2.95 10.39
N ASP A 177 16.04 3.34 9.17
CA ASP A 177 17.20 4.16 8.90
C ASP A 177 16.88 5.63 9.20
N ALA A 178 17.86 6.36 9.74
CA ALA A 178 17.75 7.81 9.97
C ALA A 178 17.42 8.53 8.65
N GLY A 179 16.50 9.48 8.70
CA GLY A 179 15.99 10.20 7.54
C GLY A 179 14.93 9.44 6.72
N MET A 180 14.63 8.19 7.08
CA MET A 180 13.52 7.40 6.52
C MET A 180 12.35 7.31 7.49
N TYR A 181 12.66 7.20 8.78
CA TYR A 181 11.69 7.12 9.87
C TYR A 181 12.12 8.02 11.02
N HIS A 182 11.16 8.60 11.70
CA HIS A 182 11.39 9.23 12.99
C HIS A 182 11.79 8.20 14.06
N ASP A 183 12.39 8.64 15.16
CA ASP A 183 12.87 7.76 16.24
C ASP A 183 11.76 6.90 16.88
N ASP A 184 10.51 7.31 16.77
CA ASP A 184 9.33 6.56 17.25
C ASP A 184 8.76 5.58 16.21
N GLY A 185 9.36 5.49 15.02
CA GLY A 185 8.96 4.60 13.92
C GLY A 185 7.90 5.17 13.00
N GLN A 186 7.49 6.44 13.17
CA GLN A 186 6.62 7.11 12.22
C GLN A 186 7.38 7.44 10.92
N ILE A 187 6.64 7.58 9.84
CA ILE A 187 7.16 7.86 8.49
C ILE A 187 7.78 9.26 8.45
N GLU A 188 9.03 9.38 8.03
CA GLU A 188 9.72 10.65 7.82
C GLU A 188 9.89 10.97 6.34
N ASP A 189 10.31 9.99 5.52
CA ASP A 189 10.46 10.11 4.06
C ASP A 189 9.54 9.11 3.34
N GLU A 190 9.59 9.07 2.01
CA GLU A 190 8.79 8.20 1.14
C GLU A 190 9.13 6.70 1.37
N VAL A 191 8.66 6.13 2.46
CA VAL A 191 8.87 4.73 2.83
C VAL A 191 7.57 3.91 2.84
N TYR A 192 6.46 4.57 2.67
CA TYR A 192 5.11 3.99 2.72
C TYR A 192 4.77 3.36 4.07
N VAL A 193 3.57 2.81 4.19
CA VAL A 193 2.98 2.43 5.49
C VAL A 193 3.53 1.13 6.09
N TYR A 194 4.10 0.23 5.28
CA TYR A 194 4.46 -1.12 5.72
C TYR A 194 5.38 -1.15 6.94
N GLY A 195 6.51 -0.43 6.89
CA GLY A 195 7.51 -0.43 7.96
C GLY A 195 6.97 0.15 9.28
N SER A 196 6.27 1.27 9.21
CA SER A 196 5.62 1.91 10.36
C SER A 196 4.51 1.01 10.95
N PHE A 197 3.66 0.45 10.10
CA PHE A 197 2.58 -0.43 10.54
C PHE A 197 3.10 -1.70 11.23
N ARG A 198 4.10 -2.37 10.68
CA ARG A 198 4.71 -3.59 11.24
C ARG A 198 5.26 -3.42 12.65
N GLN A 199 5.65 -2.22 13.04
CA GLN A 199 6.14 -1.90 14.37
C GLN A 199 5.04 -1.51 15.35
N SER A 200 3.85 -1.23 14.85
CA SER A 200 2.74 -0.73 15.66
C SER A 200 2.19 -1.80 16.60
N LYS A 201 1.62 -1.34 17.72
CA LYS A 201 0.86 -2.20 18.64
C LYS A 201 -0.40 -2.77 17.96
N MET A 202 -0.94 -2.09 16.95
CA MET A 202 -2.07 -2.58 16.17
C MET A 202 -1.70 -3.85 15.39
N TYR A 203 -0.56 -3.85 14.70
CA TYR A 203 -0.08 -5.06 14.03
C TYR A 203 0.15 -6.21 15.02
N GLN A 204 0.78 -5.94 16.17
CA GLN A 204 1.01 -6.94 17.23
C GLN A 204 -0.30 -7.50 17.81
N ALA A 205 -1.36 -6.69 17.84
CA ALA A 205 -2.69 -7.12 18.26
C ALA A 205 -3.45 -7.91 17.19
N GLY A 206 -2.90 -8.03 15.97
CA GLY A 206 -3.48 -8.79 14.87
C GLY A 206 -4.36 -7.97 13.92
N VAL A 207 -4.25 -6.64 13.95
CA VAL A 207 -4.89 -5.77 12.95
C VAL A 207 -4.28 -6.03 11.57
N THR A 208 -5.09 -5.96 10.53
CA THR A 208 -4.68 -6.04 9.13
C THR A 208 -5.16 -4.82 8.36
N CYS A 209 -4.70 -4.63 7.13
CA CYS A 209 -5.02 -3.45 6.33
C CYS A 209 -6.53 -3.29 6.12
N SER A 210 -7.23 -4.40 5.85
CA SER A 210 -8.68 -4.41 5.64
C SER A 210 -9.52 -4.28 6.91
N ASP A 211 -8.91 -4.15 8.09
CA ASP A 211 -9.63 -3.66 9.28
C ASP A 211 -10.03 -2.19 9.13
N CYS A 212 -9.23 -1.40 8.40
CA CYS A 212 -9.45 0.02 8.20
C CYS A 212 -9.83 0.39 6.75
N HIS A 213 -9.24 -0.29 5.76
CA HIS A 213 -9.40 0.01 4.34
C HIS A 213 -10.36 -0.96 3.64
N GLU A 214 -11.06 -0.46 2.61
CA GLU A 214 -11.81 -1.27 1.65
C GLU A 214 -11.04 -1.25 0.31
N PRO A 215 -10.24 -2.30 0.03
CA PRO A 215 -9.30 -2.27 -1.09
C PRO A 215 -9.98 -2.24 -2.47
N HIS A 216 -11.26 -2.63 -2.57
CA HIS A 216 -11.99 -2.63 -3.84
C HIS A 216 -12.60 -1.26 -4.20
N SER A 217 -12.86 -0.40 -3.21
CA SER A 217 -13.33 0.98 -3.43
C SER A 217 -12.23 2.02 -3.26
N ASN A 218 -11.07 1.62 -2.75
CA ASN A 218 -9.97 2.50 -2.38
C ASN A 218 -10.35 3.53 -1.29
N GLU A 219 -11.29 3.18 -0.42
CA GLU A 219 -11.82 4.03 0.64
C GLU A 219 -11.53 3.45 2.03
N LEU A 220 -11.77 4.24 3.06
CA LEU A 220 -11.86 3.72 4.42
C LEU A 220 -13.20 2.99 4.61
N LYS A 221 -13.20 1.91 5.39
CA LYS A 221 -14.44 1.17 5.72
C LYS A 221 -15.48 2.01 6.45
N LEU A 222 -15.03 2.94 7.24
CA LEU A 222 -15.86 3.87 8.00
C LEU A 222 -15.28 5.28 7.89
N PRO A 223 -16.11 6.31 7.81
CA PRO A 223 -15.63 7.67 7.57
C PRO A 223 -14.93 8.28 8.80
N GLY A 224 -13.87 9.03 8.57
CA GLY A 224 -13.17 9.83 9.56
C GLY A 224 -12.76 9.05 10.81
N ASN A 225 -12.94 9.61 11.98
CA ASN A 225 -12.59 8.97 13.25
C ASN A 225 -13.34 7.66 13.53
N THR A 226 -14.47 7.41 12.85
CA THR A 226 -15.29 6.22 13.09
C THR A 226 -14.51 4.93 12.80
N VAL A 227 -13.58 4.97 11.84
CA VAL A 227 -12.71 3.83 11.54
C VAL A 227 -11.79 3.47 12.72
N CYS A 228 -11.36 4.43 13.49
CA CYS A 228 -10.55 4.20 14.69
C CYS A 228 -11.42 3.74 15.87
N LEU A 229 -12.60 4.36 15.99
CA LEU A 229 -13.53 4.15 17.12
C LEU A 229 -14.27 2.80 17.06
N GLN A 230 -14.12 2.03 15.97
CA GLN A 230 -14.59 0.63 15.97
C GLN A 230 -13.86 -0.24 16.98
N CYS A 231 -12.65 0.15 17.38
CA CYS A 231 -11.80 -0.56 18.34
C CYS A 231 -11.44 0.31 19.56
N HIS A 232 -11.21 1.61 19.35
CA HIS A 232 -10.84 2.57 20.41
C HIS A 232 -12.08 3.19 21.02
N GLU A 233 -12.20 3.10 22.34
CA GLU A 233 -13.41 3.47 23.06
C GLU A 233 -13.67 4.99 23.01
N THR A 234 -14.81 5.40 22.45
CA THR A 234 -15.20 6.80 22.26
C THR A 234 -15.13 7.62 23.54
N LYS A 235 -15.61 7.06 24.67
CA LYS A 235 -15.60 7.76 25.96
C LYS A 235 -14.19 8.06 26.49
N THR A 236 -13.19 7.34 26.02
CA THR A 236 -11.79 7.53 26.42
C THR A 236 -11.04 8.41 25.41
N PHE A 237 -11.18 8.13 24.12
CA PHE A 237 -10.33 8.70 23.09
C PHE A 237 -10.93 9.90 22.34
N SER A 238 -12.26 10.10 22.39
CA SER A 238 -12.92 11.28 21.78
C SER A 238 -13.14 12.42 22.78
N GLN A 239 -12.29 12.51 23.81
CA GLN A 239 -12.42 13.53 24.84
C GLN A 239 -11.28 14.55 24.75
N ALA A 240 -11.59 15.79 25.10
CA ALA A 240 -10.60 16.86 25.18
C ALA A 240 -9.43 16.53 26.13
N SER A 241 -9.63 15.67 27.12
CA SER A 241 -8.58 15.16 28.01
C SER A 241 -7.57 14.24 27.29
N HIS A 242 -7.93 13.68 26.12
CA HIS A 242 -7.03 12.88 25.32
C HIS A 242 -6.31 13.73 24.26
N HIS A 243 -7.07 14.43 23.40
CA HIS A 243 -6.50 15.14 22.26
C HIS A 243 -6.23 16.63 22.53
N PHE A 244 -6.63 17.18 23.69
CA PHE A 244 -6.37 18.57 24.13
C PHE A 244 -6.96 19.67 23.23
N HIS A 245 -7.94 19.34 22.41
CA HIS A 245 -8.62 20.25 21.47
C HIS A 245 -10.13 20.22 21.71
N ASP A 246 -10.84 21.14 21.04
CA ASP A 246 -12.31 21.08 20.97
C ASP A 246 -12.71 19.79 20.24
N THR A 247 -13.67 19.05 20.83
CA THR A 247 -14.14 17.76 20.29
C THR A 247 -14.78 17.83 18.90
N LYS A 248 -15.09 19.02 18.43
CA LYS A 248 -15.62 19.30 17.08
C LYS A 248 -14.64 20.06 16.20
N GLY A 249 -13.46 20.39 16.73
CA GLY A 249 -12.41 21.12 16.01
C GLY A 249 -11.51 20.20 15.17
N PRO A 250 -10.70 20.79 14.28
CA PRO A 250 -9.78 20.02 13.44
C PRO A 250 -8.78 19.19 14.25
N GLY A 251 -8.32 19.65 15.42
CA GLY A 251 -7.40 18.88 16.28
C GLY A 251 -8.03 17.67 16.98
N ALA A 252 -9.31 17.35 16.74
CA ALA A 252 -9.98 16.15 17.23
C ALA A 252 -9.96 14.99 16.19
N ILE A 253 -9.31 15.18 15.03
CA ILE A 253 -9.15 14.13 14.02
C ILE A 253 -8.00 13.23 14.44
N CYS A 254 -8.30 11.94 14.64
CA CYS A 254 -7.32 10.96 15.14
C CYS A 254 -6.08 10.86 14.23
N ALA A 255 -6.30 10.84 12.93
CA ALA A 255 -5.24 10.70 11.94
C ALA A 255 -4.25 11.86 11.96
N ASP A 256 -4.68 13.09 12.22
CA ASP A 256 -3.81 14.28 12.19
C ASP A 256 -2.62 14.18 13.18
N CYS A 257 -2.78 13.41 14.26
CA CYS A 257 -1.73 13.18 15.25
C CYS A 257 -1.11 11.78 15.18
N HIS A 258 -1.93 10.75 14.87
CA HIS A 258 -1.48 9.36 14.91
C HIS A 258 -1.05 8.80 13.56
N MET A 259 -1.50 9.41 12.47
CA MET A 259 -1.17 9.05 11.08
C MET A 259 -1.15 10.31 10.21
N PRO A 260 -0.30 11.30 10.51
CA PRO A 260 -0.29 12.56 9.78
C PRO A 260 0.00 12.32 8.29
N ALA A 261 -0.82 12.94 7.45
CA ALA A 261 -0.60 12.94 6.01
C ALA A 261 0.64 13.74 5.66
N LYS A 262 1.36 13.29 4.64
CA LYS A 262 2.56 13.94 4.13
C LYS A 262 2.64 13.79 2.62
N ASP A 263 2.74 14.91 1.92
CA ASP A 263 2.93 14.93 0.47
C ASP A 263 4.41 14.66 0.13
N TYR A 264 4.65 13.82 -0.84
CA TYR A 264 6.00 13.48 -1.30
C TYR A 264 6.39 14.18 -2.61
N MET A 265 5.51 14.78 -3.27
CA MET A 265 5.65 15.63 -4.45
C MET A 265 4.52 16.66 -4.34
N VAL A 266 3.89 17.05 -5.42
CA VAL A 266 2.65 17.83 -5.40
C VAL A 266 1.40 16.96 -5.59
N VAL A 267 1.54 15.67 -5.34
CA VAL A 267 0.48 14.66 -5.42
C VAL A 267 0.50 13.80 -4.16
N ASP A 268 -0.68 13.51 -3.64
CA ASP A 268 -0.90 12.62 -2.51
C ASP A 268 -0.71 11.15 -2.91
#